data_c1f30f7c44b0112fc6574e1eeaa694ea
#
_entry.id   c1f30f7c44b0112fc6574e1eeaa694ea
#
_cell.length_a   1.000
_cell.length_b   1.000
_cell.length_c   1.000
_cell.angle_alpha   90.00
_cell.angle_beta   90.00
_cell.angle_gamma   90.00
#
_symmetry.space_group_name_H-M   'P 1'
#
loop_
_entity.id
_entity.type
_entity.pdbx_description
1 polymer ?
#
loop_
_entity_poly.entity_id
_entity_poly.type
_entity_poly.pdbx_seq_one_letter_code
_entity_poly.pdbx_strand_id
1 'polypeptide(L)'
;RGITGRYEQIPSQYDKVFTKFNSKLALERTAEMRYLGLAQLKTEGGQTQFDNNAGERYVYNQEHVEIALGYAMTRKAIDDNLYKTQFHPSNLGLMESFHQTKEIYAANVLNTCSTYNPNVGGDGVALASTSHPIDGGVVANMPAVQIDLNEASLLAAMINIRYNFRDQANLKMFARGRKLIVPAQLEPVAIRLTKTELRPGTADNDVNAILSTAGGVPEGYMVMDFLTSYFAWFLLTSIAGLAYMERIPFETDMQVDFVTDNLLTKGYERYSLSYFNWRAIFANLPTA
;
A
#
# COMPACT_ATOMS: atom_id res chain seq x y z
N ARG A 1 -18.91 -9.68 -23.73
CA ARG A 1 -17.67 -9.31 -22.99
C ARG A 1 -17.10 -10.59 -22.40
N GLY A 2 -15.80 -10.85 -22.62
CA GLY A 2 -15.12 -12.04 -22.10
C GLY A 2 -14.92 -12.02 -20.57
N ILE A 3 -14.36 -13.11 -20.05
CA ILE A 3 -14.07 -13.30 -18.61
C ILE A 3 -13.24 -12.14 -18.08
N THR A 4 -12.19 -11.74 -18.77
CA THR A 4 -11.30 -10.63 -18.43
C THR A 4 -12.02 -9.30 -18.26
N GLY A 5 -12.99 -8.97 -19.11
CA GLY A 5 -13.75 -7.72 -19.02
C GLY A 5 -14.71 -7.63 -17.81
N ARG A 6 -15.01 -8.75 -17.15
CA ARG A 6 -15.76 -8.76 -15.88
C ARG A 6 -14.83 -8.62 -14.67
N TYR A 7 -13.63 -9.18 -14.74
CA TYR A 7 -12.61 -9.02 -13.71
C TYR A 7 -12.31 -7.55 -13.41
N GLU A 8 -12.19 -6.72 -14.45
CA GLU A 8 -11.95 -5.28 -14.32
C GLU A 8 -13.12 -4.49 -13.70
N GLN A 9 -14.30 -5.10 -13.60
CA GLN A 9 -15.50 -4.45 -13.01
C GLN A 9 -15.65 -4.70 -11.52
N ILE A 10 -14.87 -5.62 -10.93
CA ILE A 10 -14.90 -5.87 -9.49
C ILE A 10 -14.22 -4.69 -8.79
N PRO A 11 -14.88 -4.02 -7.83
CA PRO A 11 -14.29 -2.89 -7.14
C PRO A 11 -13.06 -3.32 -6.34
N SER A 12 -11.95 -2.64 -6.56
CA SER A 12 -10.69 -2.91 -5.87
C SER A 12 -10.41 -1.89 -4.78
N GLN A 13 -9.73 -2.35 -3.72
CA GLN A 13 -9.27 -1.51 -2.61
C GLN A 13 -7.78 -1.17 -2.77
N TYR A 14 -6.98 -2.11 -3.25
CA TYR A 14 -5.53 -1.96 -3.38
C TYR A 14 -5.11 -0.82 -4.32
N ASP A 15 -5.85 -0.55 -5.39
CA ASP A 15 -5.57 0.49 -6.38
C ASP A 15 -5.65 1.92 -5.81
N LYS A 16 -6.37 2.09 -4.70
CA LYS A 16 -6.49 3.37 -3.98
C LYS A 16 -5.34 3.61 -2.99
N VAL A 17 -4.53 2.59 -2.74
CA VAL A 17 -3.42 2.60 -1.77
C VAL A 17 -2.09 2.52 -2.49
N PHE A 18 -1.97 1.63 -3.46
CA PHE A 18 -0.74 1.35 -4.20
C PHE A 18 -0.73 2.10 -5.53
N THR A 19 0.44 2.61 -5.89
CA THR A 19 0.66 3.19 -7.22
C THR A 19 0.94 2.06 -8.20
N LYS A 20 0.18 2.00 -9.30
CA LYS A 20 0.35 0.99 -10.34
C LYS A 20 1.53 1.33 -11.25
N PHE A 21 2.40 0.34 -11.47
CA PHE A 21 3.47 0.35 -12.44
C PHE A 21 3.42 -0.91 -13.30
N ASN A 22 3.86 -0.82 -14.54
CA ASN A 22 4.02 -1.96 -15.42
C ASN A 22 5.48 -2.40 -15.43
N SER A 23 5.73 -3.69 -15.23
CA SER A 23 7.07 -4.28 -15.22
C SER A 23 7.29 -5.18 -16.43
N LYS A 24 8.55 -5.23 -16.91
CA LYS A 24 8.99 -6.18 -17.94
C LYS A 24 10.09 -7.12 -17.44
N LEU A 25 10.57 -6.92 -16.23
CA LEU A 25 11.64 -7.70 -15.62
C LEU A 25 11.07 -8.78 -14.70
N ALA A 26 11.91 -9.74 -14.31
CA ALA A 26 11.54 -10.74 -13.31
C ALA A 26 11.59 -10.18 -11.88
N LEU A 27 12.50 -9.25 -11.66
CA LEU A 27 12.77 -8.55 -10.41
C LEU A 27 12.96 -7.07 -10.72
N GLU A 28 12.22 -6.21 -10.08
CA GLU A 28 12.44 -4.77 -10.14
C GLU A 28 13.26 -4.32 -8.93
N ARG A 29 14.20 -3.42 -9.18
CA ARG A 29 15.04 -2.82 -8.15
C ARG A 29 14.85 -1.32 -8.14
N THR A 30 14.48 -0.77 -6.99
CA THR A 30 14.36 0.66 -6.80
C THR A 30 15.42 1.11 -5.81
N ALA A 31 16.34 1.95 -6.26
CA ALA A 31 17.36 2.54 -5.40
C ALA A 31 16.83 3.82 -4.75
N GLU A 32 16.96 3.93 -3.46
CA GLU A 32 16.76 5.19 -2.73
C GLU A 32 18.00 6.04 -2.88
N MET A 33 17.83 7.26 -3.40
CA MET A 33 18.92 8.18 -3.64
C MET A 33 19.16 9.10 -2.45
N ARG A 34 20.42 9.26 -2.08
CA ARG A 34 20.86 10.37 -1.24
C ARG A 34 21.20 11.54 -2.15
N TYR A 35 20.50 12.63 -1.96
CA TYR A 35 20.78 13.90 -2.64
C TYR A 35 21.84 14.72 -1.89
N LEU A 36 22.15 15.89 -2.41
CA LEU A 36 23.06 16.83 -1.77
C LEU A 36 22.51 17.34 -0.44
N GLY A 37 23.38 17.61 0.52
CA GLY A 37 23.05 18.23 1.79
C GLY A 37 22.69 19.72 1.65
N LEU A 38 22.47 20.37 2.80
CA LEU A 38 22.11 21.78 2.85
C LEU A 38 23.24 22.66 2.30
N ALA A 39 22.89 23.58 1.39
CA ALA A 39 23.84 24.57 0.89
C ALA A 39 24.33 25.48 2.01
N GLN A 40 25.61 25.73 2.06
CA GLN A 40 26.28 26.55 3.06
C GLN A 40 26.36 28.02 2.64
N LEU A 41 26.30 28.92 3.61
CA LEU A 41 26.56 30.32 3.38
C LEU A 41 28.04 30.51 3.01
N LYS A 42 28.27 31.16 1.89
CA LYS A 42 29.62 31.48 1.40
C LYS A 42 29.95 32.94 1.76
N THR A 43 31.09 33.12 2.42
CA THR A 43 31.63 34.48 2.65
C THR A 43 32.27 35.03 1.37
N GLU A 44 32.36 36.32 1.23
CA GLU A 44 33.05 36.98 0.11
C GLU A 44 34.51 36.52 0.05
N GLY A 45 34.95 36.06 -1.12
CA GLY A 45 36.29 35.44 -1.31
C GLY A 45 36.49 34.05 -0.73
N GLY A 46 35.51 33.47 -0.01
CA GLY A 46 35.56 32.13 0.55
C GLY A 46 35.46 31.03 -0.49
N GLN A 47 35.87 29.80 -0.14
CA GLN A 47 35.76 28.60 -0.98
C GLN A 47 34.33 28.04 -0.98
N THR A 48 33.94 27.48 -2.11
CA THR A 48 32.68 26.67 -2.20
C THR A 48 32.92 25.31 -1.55
N GLN A 49 32.01 24.89 -0.66
CA GLN A 49 32.02 23.53 -0.13
C GLN A 49 31.37 22.54 -1.12
N PHE A 50 31.99 21.37 -1.28
CA PHE A 50 31.50 20.31 -2.13
C PHE A 50 30.98 19.16 -1.26
N ASP A 51 29.74 18.71 -1.51
CA ASP A 51 29.19 17.48 -0.96
C ASP A 51 29.33 16.36 -2.00
N ASN A 52 30.22 15.42 -1.74
CA ASN A 52 30.52 14.29 -2.64
C ASN A 52 29.77 13.01 -2.21
N ASN A 53 28.84 13.08 -1.26
CA ASN A 53 28.14 11.92 -0.73
C ASN A 53 26.82 11.61 -1.46
N ALA A 54 26.48 12.33 -2.53
CA ALA A 54 25.32 12.03 -3.36
C ALA A 54 25.48 10.69 -4.07
N GLY A 55 24.45 9.84 -4.06
CA GLY A 55 24.50 8.53 -4.71
C GLY A 55 23.38 7.60 -4.26
N GLU A 56 23.43 6.35 -4.71
CA GLU A 56 22.55 5.30 -4.25
C GLU A 56 22.87 4.91 -2.82
N ARG A 57 21.82 4.74 -1.99
CA ARG A 57 21.99 4.37 -0.59
C ARG A 57 21.40 3.01 -0.27
N TYR A 58 20.12 2.85 -0.42
CA TYR A 58 19.40 1.62 -0.13
C TYR A 58 18.69 1.11 -1.37
N VAL A 59 18.66 -0.21 -1.54
CA VAL A 59 18.00 -0.87 -2.66
C VAL A 59 16.83 -1.69 -2.16
N TYR A 60 15.67 -1.45 -2.75
CA TYR A 60 14.45 -2.21 -2.51
C TYR A 60 14.22 -3.15 -3.69
N ASN A 61 14.04 -4.43 -3.40
CA ASN A 61 13.78 -5.46 -4.38
C ASN A 61 12.28 -5.76 -4.41
N GLN A 62 11.75 -5.95 -5.62
CA GLN A 62 10.34 -6.28 -5.81
C GLN A 62 10.26 -7.48 -6.74
N GLU A 63 10.17 -8.66 -6.13
CA GLU A 63 10.06 -9.93 -6.84
C GLU A 63 8.60 -10.21 -7.18
N HIS A 64 8.34 -10.61 -8.42
CA HIS A 64 7.00 -10.93 -8.88
C HIS A 64 6.59 -12.33 -8.48
N VAL A 65 5.43 -12.45 -7.82
CA VAL A 65 4.80 -13.73 -7.51
C VAL A 65 3.91 -14.19 -8.66
N GLU A 66 3.83 -15.49 -8.84
CA GLU A 66 2.93 -16.14 -9.81
C GLU A 66 1.70 -16.64 -9.09
N ILE A 67 0.53 -16.25 -9.57
CA ILE A 67 -0.76 -16.69 -9.06
C ILE A 67 -1.45 -17.46 -10.17
N ALA A 68 -1.82 -18.69 -9.88
CA ALA A 68 -2.54 -19.56 -10.80
C ALA A 68 -3.60 -20.36 -10.06
N LEU A 69 -4.77 -20.47 -10.68
CA LEU A 69 -5.87 -21.29 -10.22
C LEU A 69 -6.63 -21.81 -11.45
N GLY A 70 -7.12 -23.02 -11.38
CA GLY A 70 -7.92 -23.59 -12.46
C GLY A 70 -9.00 -24.51 -11.95
N TYR A 71 -9.94 -24.82 -12.82
CA TYR A 71 -10.96 -25.83 -12.60
C TYR A 71 -11.15 -26.69 -13.83
N ALA A 72 -11.67 -27.91 -13.63
CA ALA A 72 -11.96 -28.85 -14.68
C ALA A 72 -13.47 -29.06 -14.82
N MET A 73 -13.97 -29.12 -16.03
CA MET A 73 -15.34 -29.52 -16.34
C MET A 73 -15.29 -30.90 -17.03
N THR A 74 -16.05 -31.84 -16.52
CA THR A 74 -16.05 -33.21 -17.05
C THR A 74 -16.72 -33.28 -18.43
N ARG A 75 -16.25 -34.20 -19.28
CA ARG A 75 -16.83 -34.45 -20.59
C ARG A 75 -18.34 -34.76 -20.51
N LYS A 76 -18.74 -35.56 -19.51
CA LYS A 76 -20.14 -35.89 -19.27
C LYS A 76 -21.00 -34.64 -19.01
N ALA A 77 -20.51 -33.69 -18.21
CA ALA A 77 -21.23 -32.45 -17.93
C ALA A 77 -21.41 -31.59 -19.20
N ILE A 78 -20.46 -31.66 -20.13
CA ILE A 78 -20.53 -30.96 -21.41
C ILE A 78 -21.57 -31.65 -22.31
N ASP A 79 -21.52 -32.96 -22.43
CA ASP A 79 -22.42 -33.76 -23.28
C ASP A 79 -23.89 -33.68 -22.80
N ASP A 80 -24.09 -33.64 -21.46
CA ASP A 80 -25.41 -33.49 -20.83
C ASP A 80 -25.91 -32.03 -20.82
N ASN A 81 -25.26 -31.12 -21.48
CA ASN A 81 -25.60 -29.69 -21.62
C ASN A 81 -25.67 -28.92 -20.30
N LEU A 82 -24.96 -29.41 -19.26
CA LEU A 82 -24.88 -28.76 -17.92
C LEU A 82 -23.92 -27.59 -17.87
N TYR A 83 -23.22 -27.30 -18.99
CA TYR A 83 -22.22 -26.24 -19.07
C TYR A 83 -22.78 -24.85 -18.74
N LYS A 84 -24.06 -24.58 -19.04
CA LYS A 84 -24.68 -23.28 -18.75
C LYS A 84 -24.83 -23.01 -17.26
N THR A 85 -25.07 -24.06 -16.48
CA THR A 85 -25.28 -23.97 -15.03
C THR A 85 -24.00 -24.07 -14.21
N GLN A 86 -22.96 -24.74 -14.74
CA GLN A 86 -21.69 -24.96 -14.04
C GLN A 86 -20.57 -24.03 -14.51
N PHE A 87 -20.48 -23.76 -15.80
CA PHE A 87 -19.37 -23.00 -16.37
C PHE A 87 -19.42 -21.53 -15.96
N HIS A 88 -20.58 -20.90 -15.98
CA HIS A 88 -20.71 -19.49 -15.67
C HIS A 88 -20.43 -19.17 -14.18
N PRO A 89 -20.97 -19.90 -13.19
CA PRO A 89 -20.61 -19.73 -11.79
C PRO A 89 -19.13 -20.01 -11.50
N SER A 90 -18.54 -21.04 -12.12
CA SER A 90 -17.13 -21.38 -11.92
C SER A 90 -16.19 -20.29 -12.45
N ASN A 91 -16.52 -19.67 -13.56
CA ASN A 91 -15.75 -18.55 -14.09
C ASN A 91 -15.86 -17.31 -13.18
N LEU A 92 -17.04 -17.01 -12.65
CA LEU A 92 -17.19 -15.92 -11.69
C LEU A 92 -16.38 -16.20 -10.42
N GLY A 93 -16.48 -17.42 -9.87
CA GLY A 93 -15.71 -17.83 -8.69
C GLY A 93 -14.19 -17.75 -8.94
N LEU A 94 -13.72 -18.10 -10.14
CA LEU A 94 -12.31 -17.95 -10.51
C LEU A 94 -11.88 -16.48 -10.44
N MET A 95 -12.64 -15.57 -11.05
CA MET A 95 -12.33 -14.14 -11.04
C MET A 95 -12.35 -13.53 -9.64
N GLU A 96 -13.36 -13.88 -8.83
CA GLU A 96 -13.48 -13.42 -7.44
C GLU A 96 -12.31 -13.92 -6.59
N SER A 97 -11.89 -15.18 -6.78
CA SER A 97 -10.74 -15.75 -6.08
C SER A 97 -9.45 -15.01 -6.39
N PHE A 98 -9.17 -14.70 -7.65
CA PHE A 98 -7.99 -13.90 -8.03
C PHE A 98 -8.05 -12.49 -7.46
N HIS A 99 -9.22 -11.86 -7.53
CA HIS A 99 -9.40 -10.52 -6.96
C HIS A 99 -9.17 -10.51 -5.45
N GLN A 100 -9.79 -11.44 -4.70
CA GLN A 100 -9.59 -11.55 -3.26
C GLN A 100 -8.14 -11.85 -2.89
N THR A 101 -7.47 -12.74 -3.64
CA THR A 101 -6.05 -13.02 -3.44
C THR A 101 -5.22 -11.75 -3.56
N LYS A 102 -5.48 -10.91 -4.55
CA LYS A 102 -4.78 -9.65 -4.75
C LYS A 102 -5.02 -8.67 -3.59
N GLU A 103 -6.27 -8.54 -3.13
CA GLU A 103 -6.61 -7.71 -1.97
C GLU A 103 -5.94 -8.19 -0.68
N ILE A 104 -5.89 -9.51 -0.45
CA ILE A 104 -5.20 -10.11 0.69
C ILE A 104 -3.69 -9.82 0.62
N TYR A 105 -3.05 -9.97 -0.54
CA TYR A 105 -1.64 -9.65 -0.72
C TYR A 105 -1.35 -8.16 -0.47
N ALA A 106 -2.24 -7.27 -0.93
CA ALA A 106 -2.13 -5.84 -0.67
C ALA A 106 -2.27 -5.51 0.82
N ALA A 107 -3.27 -6.07 1.49
CA ALA A 107 -3.46 -5.88 2.92
C ALA A 107 -2.28 -6.45 3.73
N ASN A 108 -1.67 -7.56 3.30
CA ASN A 108 -0.54 -8.18 3.99
C ASN A 108 0.70 -7.27 4.03
N VAL A 109 0.91 -6.39 3.07
CA VAL A 109 1.99 -5.39 3.15
C VAL A 109 1.81 -4.48 4.37
N LEU A 110 0.58 -4.12 4.71
CA LEU A 110 0.24 -3.31 5.89
C LEU A 110 0.16 -4.16 7.16
N ASN A 111 -0.39 -5.37 7.09
CA ASN A 111 -0.50 -6.29 8.23
C ASN A 111 0.87 -6.70 8.79
N THR A 112 1.87 -6.81 7.92
CA THR A 112 3.25 -7.19 8.28
C THR A 112 4.21 -6.00 8.32
N CYS A 113 3.71 -4.78 8.28
CA CYS A 113 4.54 -3.57 8.16
C CYS A 113 5.53 -3.37 9.31
N SER A 114 5.27 -3.91 10.50
CA SER A 114 6.19 -3.88 11.65
C SER A 114 7.27 -4.97 11.63
N THR A 115 7.20 -5.90 10.65
CA THR A 115 8.17 -6.98 10.51
C THR A 115 9.08 -6.70 9.32
N TYR A 116 10.40 -6.76 9.54
CA TYR A 116 11.37 -6.62 8.46
C TYR A 116 11.28 -7.78 7.47
N ASN A 117 11.19 -7.45 6.19
CA ASN A 117 11.21 -8.44 5.10
C ASN A 117 12.56 -8.38 4.36
N PRO A 118 13.45 -9.37 4.55
CA PRO A 118 14.77 -9.38 3.92
C PRO A 118 14.72 -9.48 2.39
N ASN A 119 13.63 -10.03 1.82
CA ASN A 119 13.48 -10.13 0.36
C ASN A 119 13.25 -8.77 -0.29
N VAL A 120 12.58 -7.86 0.41
CA VAL A 120 12.41 -6.48 -0.05
C VAL A 120 13.69 -5.67 0.14
N GLY A 121 14.43 -5.94 1.22
CA GLY A 121 15.65 -5.21 1.54
C GLY A 121 15.37 -3.80 2.07
N GLY A 122 16.00 -2.80 1.50
CA GLY A 122 15.88 -1.41 1.91
C GLY A 122 16.90 -1.01 2.98
N ASP A 123 16.47 -0.20 3.93
CA ASP A 123 17.30 0.37 4.99
C ASP A 123 17.60 -0.59 6.16
N GLY A 124 17.17 -1.85 6.06
CA GLY A 124 17.43 -2.88 7.07
C GLY A 124 16.44 -2.91 8.23
N VAL A 125 15.40 -2.07 8.19
CA VAL A 125 14.32 -2.07 9.20
C VAL A 125 12.96 -2.34 8.55
N ALA A 126 11.95 -2.56 9.37
CA ALA A 126 10.59 -2.81 8.90
C ALA A 126 9.98 -1.56 8.24
N LEU A 127 8.96 -1.74 7.40
CA LEU A 127 8.25 -0.65 6.73
C LEU A 127 7.71 0.39 7.72
N ALA A 128 7.18 -0.06 8.87
CA ALA A 128 6.82 0.81 9.99
C ALA A 128 7.82 0.61 11.12
N SER A 129 8.58 1.65 11.43
CA SER A 129 9.64 1.62 12.43
C SER A 129 9.80 2.97 13.11
N THR A 130 10.35 2.93 14.33
CA THR A 130 10.75 4.13 15.07
C THR A 130 12.18 4.58 14.76
N SER A 131 12.91 3.86 13.90
CA SER A 131 14.35 4.03 13.73
C SER A 131 14.86 3.83 12.31
N HIS A 132 14.21 4.45 11.31
CA HIS A 132 14.73 4.46 9.95
C HIS A 132 16.04 5.27 9.88
N PRO A 133 17.16 4.67 9.42
CA PRO A 133 18.44 5.34 9.41
C PRO A 133 18.51 6.41 8.30
N ILE A 134 19.00 7.58 8.67
CA ILE A 134 19.34 8.69 7.77
C ILE A 134 20.72 9.24 8.14
N ASP A 135 21.24 10.17 7.37
CA ASP A 135 22.50 10.83 7.75
C ASP A 135 22.33 11.64 9.05
N GLY A 136 23.17 11.32 10.03
CA GLY A 136 23.20 12.01 11.30
C GLY A 136 22.09 11.63 12.29
N GLY A 137 21.29 10.58 12.01
CA GLY A 137 20.26 10.15 12.96
C GLY A 137 19.29 9.10 12.46
N VAL A 138 18.14 9.08 13.08
CA VAL A 138 17.03 8.19 12.72
C VAL A 138 15.72 8.98 12.62
N VAL A 139 14.80 8.49 11.79
CA VAL A 139 13.44 9.05 11.65
C VAL A 139 12.43 7.95 11.91
N ALA A 140 11.34 8.30 12.58
CA ALA A 140 10.24 7.40 12.87
C ALA A 140 9.05 7.69 11.94
N ASN A 141 8.45 6.65 11.39
CA ASN A 141 7.13 6.69 10.74
C ASN A 141 6.05 5.95 11.55
N MET A 142 6.36 5.68 12.79
CA MET A 142 5.48 5.05 13.77
C MET A 142 5.73 5.69 15.13
N PRO A 143 4.70 5.95 15.98
CA PRO A 143 4.93 6.48 17.33
C PRO A 143 5.58 5.41 18.21
N ALA A 144 6.37 5.84 19.20
CA ALA A 144 6.99 4.93 20.16
C ALA A 144 5.94 4.22 21.04
N VAL A 145 4.85 4.92 21.37
CA VAL A 145 3.70 4.37 22.08
C VAL A 145 2.53 4.35 21.11
N GLN A 146 1.97 3.17 20.88
CA GLN A 146 0.83 2.98 19.97
C GLN A 146 -0.45 3.44 20.64
N ILE A 147 -1.27 4.20 19.94
CA ILE A 147 -2.47 4.84 20.48
C ILE A 147 -3.64 4.59 19.51
N ASP A 148 -4.81 4.34 20.07
CA ASP A 148 -6.05 4.19 19.30
C ASP A 148 -6.36 5.42 18.45
N LEU A 149 -7.12 5.20 17.38
CA LEU A 149 -7.53 6.27 16.49
C LEU A 149 -8.47 7.25 17.21
N ASN A 150 -7.97 8.44 17.44
CA ASN A 150 -8.75 9.58 17.91
C ASN A 150 -8.22 10.87 17.29
N GLU A 151 -8.86 11.99 17.58
CA GLU A 151 -8.48 13.30 17.02
C GLU A 151 -7.03 13.68 17.40
N ALA A 152 -6.66 13.49 18.67
CA ALA A 152 -5.34 13.86 19.14
C ALA A 152 -4.23 12.99 18.53
N SER A 153 -4.44 11.67 18.41
CA SER A 153 -3.47 10.75 17.81
C SER A 153 -3.30 11.01 16.31
N LEU A 154 -4.39 11.33 15.59
CA LEU A 154 -4.34 11.66 14.17
C LEU A 154 -3.63 12.99 13.93
N LEU A 155 -3.92 14.02 14.73
CA LEU A 155 -3.22 15.32 14.67
C LEU A 155 -1.72 15.15 15.00
N ALA A 156 -1.38 14.36 16.01
CA ALA A 156 0.01 14.07 16.35
C ALA A 156 0.75 13.37 15.18
N ALA A 157 0.11 12.42 14.50
CA ALA A 157 0.67 11.77 13.31
C ALA A 157 0.91 12.77 12.17
N MET A 158 -0.06 13.66 11.90
CA MET A 158 0.06 14.68 10.86
C MET A 158 1.18 15.70 11.18
N ILE A 159 1.32 16.07 12.44
CA ILE A 159 2.43 16.92 12.92
C ILE A 159 3.76 16.19 12.73
N ASN A 160 3.83 14.91 13.13
CA ASN A 160 5.03 14.10 12.99
C ASN A 160 5.50 14.02 11.52
N ILE A 161 4.60 13.72 10.59
CA ILE A 161 4.91 13.69 9.16
C ILE A 161 5.48 15.03 8.70
N ARG A 162 4.92 16.15 9.11
CA ARG A 162 5.36 17.50 8.69
C ARG A 162 6.70 17.92 9.28
N TYR A 163 6.97 17.55 10.53
CA TYR A 163 8.15 18.04 11.24
C TYR A 163 9.34 17.10 11.17
N ASN A 164 9.08 15.78 11.20
CA ASN A 164 10.14 14.80 11.39
C ASN A 164 10.55 14.08 10.11
N PHE A 165 9.72 14.07 9.07
CA PHE A 165 10.09 13.40 7.82
C PHE A 165 11.24 14.13 7.13
N ARG A 166 12.31 13.39 6.89
CA ARG A 166 13.55 13.85 6.28
C ARG A 166 13.98 12.91 5.17
N ASP A 167 14.73 13.45 4.22
CA ASP A 167 15.41 12.65 3.20
C ASP A 167 16.67 11.96 3.77
N GLN A 168 17.40 11.26 2.91
CA GLN A 168 18.62 10.57 3.30
C GLN A 168 19.77 11.53 3.65
N ALA A 169 19.75 12.76 3.15
CA ALA A 169 20.70 13.83 3.50
C ALA A 169 20.29 14.64 4.73
N ASN A 170 19.28 14.17 5.49
CA ASN A 170 18.73 14.85 6.66
C ASN A 170 18.04 16.19 6.34
N LEU A 171 17.64 16.43 5.09
CA LEU A 171 16.86 17.62 4.73
C LEU A 171 15.38 17.35 5.01
N LYS A 172 14.68 18.39 5.49
CA LYS A 172 13.25 18.32 5.77
C LYS A 172 12.46 18.14 4.50
N MET A 173 11.58 17.12 4.49
CA MET A 173 10.67 16.85 3.38
C MET A 173 9.33 17.55 3.61
N PHE A 174 8.72 18.04 2.50
CA PHE A 174 7.38 18.62 2.54
C PHE A 174 6.28 17.54 2.44
N ALA A 175 6.34 16.58 3.38
CA ALA A 175 5.36 15.51 3.46
C ALA A 175 4.09 15.96 4.18
N ARG A 176 2.94 15.43 3.74
CA ARG A 176 1.62 15.67 4.37
C ARG A 176 0.84 14.35 4.39
N GLY A 177 -0.02 14.18 5.38
CA GLY A 177 -1.03 13.12 5.36
C GLY A 177 -2.01 13.36 4.21
N ARG A 178 -2.40 12.29 3.50
CA ARG A 178 -3.27 12.35 2.33
C ARG A 178 -4.57 11.58 2.53
N LYS A 179 -4.47 10.33 2.98
CA LYS A 179 -5.60 9.41 3.13
C LYS A 179 -5.45 8.56 4.39
N LEU A 180 -6.51 8.43 5.16
CA LEU A 180 -6.56 7.56 6.34
C LEU A 180 -7.05 6.16 5.93
N ILE A 181 -6.28 5.12 6.26
CA ILE A 181 -6.64 3.72 6.05
C ILE A 181 -7.00 3.11 7.40
N VAL A 182 -8.14 2.47 7.47
CA VAL A 182 -8.68 1.86 8.68
C VAL A 182 -9.31 0.49 8.40
N PRO A 183 -9.37 -0.42 9.38
CA PRO A 183 -10.22 -1.60 9.32
C PRO A 183 -11.70 -1.21 9.48
N ALA A 184 -12.59 -2.12 9.12
CA ALA A 184 -14.04 -1.88 9.18
C ALA A 184 -14.54 -1.45 10.59
N GLN A 185 -13.90 -1.95 11.66
CA GLN A 185 -14.26 -1.61 13.04
C GLN A 185 -14.04 -0.13 13.40
N LEU A 186 -13.03 0.50 12.79
CA LEU A 186 -12.70 1.91 13.01
C LEU A 186 -13.42 2.85 12.04
N GLU A 187 -14.22 2.35 11.11
CA GLU A 187 -14.94 3.17 10.14
C GLU A 187 -15.83 4.24 10.80
N PRO A 188 -16.65 3.95 11.84
CA PRO A 188 -17.46 4.97 12.48
C PRO A 188 -16.64 6.10 13.11
N VAL A 189 -15.44 5.79 13.62
CA VAL A 189 -14.51 6.78 14.17
C VAL A 189 -13.93 7.63 13.02
N ALA A 190 -13.49 6.98 11.94
CA ALA A 190 -12.95 7.65 10.77
C ALA A 190 -13.96 8.62 10.13
N ILE A 191 -15.24 8.24 10.04
CA ILE A 191 -16.32 9.13 9.56
C ILE A 191 -16.40 10.40 10.42
N ARG A 192 -16.45 10.22 11.75
CA ARG A 192 -16.52 11.36 12.67
C ARG A 192 -15.33 12.30 12.56
N LEU A 193 -14.12 11.75 12.35
CA LEU A 193 -12.91 12.56 12.24
C LEU A 193 -12.76 13.26 10.89
N THR A 194 -13.21 12.63 9.79
CA THR A 194 -12.90 13.14 8.43
C THR A 194 -14.07 13.78 7.70
N LYS A 195 -15.33 13.58 8.16
CA LYS A 195 -16.51 14.07 7.44
C LYS A 195 -17.35 15.08 8.21
N THR A 196 -17.17 15.23 9.54
CA THR A 196 -17.94 16.18 10.31
C THR A 196 -17.27 17.57 10.28
N GLU A 197 -18.04 18.60 9.98
CA GLU A 197 -17.57 20.01 9.96
C GLU A 197 -17.26 20.53 11.36
N LEU A 198 -18.06 20.12 12.33
CA LEU A 198 -17.93 20.50 13.74
C LEU A 198 -17.36 19.33 14.54
N ARG A 199 -16.61 19.66 15.58
CA ARG A 199 -16.03 18.67 16.48
C ARG A 199 -17.13 17.93 17.26
N PRO A 200 -17.26 16.60 17.12
CA PRO A 200 -18.29 15.86 17.82
C PRO A 200 -18.02 15.84 19.34
N GLY A 201 -19.06 16.15 20.13
CA GLY A 201 -19.01 16.07 21.60
C GLY A 201 -18.55 17.32 22.33
N THR A 202 -18.42 18.48 21.65
CA THR A 202 -18.17 19.78 22.26
C THR A 202 -19.45 20.62 22.32
N ALA A 203 -19.64 21.35 23.42
CA ALA A 203 -20.79 22.27 23.57
C ALA A 203 -20.62 23.57 22.76
N ASP A 204 -19.39 23.89 22.35
CA ASP A 204 -19.01 25.20 21.82
C ASP A 204 -18.87 25.25 20.29
N ASN A 205 -19.39 24.27 19.55
CA ASN A 205 -19.32 24.23 18.07
C ASN A 205 -17.91 24.45 17.49
N ASP A 206 -16.89 23.84 18.11
CA ASP A 206 -15.52 23.93 17.64
C ASP A 206 -15.37 23.38 16.21
N VAL A 207 -14.58 24.03 15.39
CA VAL A 207 -14.28 23.60 14.02
C VAL A 207 -13.40 22.35 14.04
N ASN A 208 -13.77 21.36 13.24
CA ASN A 208 -12.94 20.18 13.04
C ASN A 208 -11.68 20.51 12.20
N ALA A 209 -10.54 20.61 12.86
CA ALA A 209 -9.27 20.94 12.22
C ALA A 209 -8.78 19.88 11.21
N ILE A 210 -9.25 18.63 11.32
CA ILE A 210 -8.86 17.53 10.43
C ILE A 210 -9.54 17.68 9.06
N LEU A 211 -10.72 18.27 8.99
CA LEU A 211 -11.44 18.49 7.73
C LEU A 211 -10.85 19.66 6.92
N SER A 212 -10.11 20.56 7.55
CA SER A 212 -9.52 21.71 6.88
C SER A 212 -8.54 21.31 5.78
N THR A 213 -8.74 21.78 4.56
CA THR A 213 -7.92 21.49 3.37
C THR A 213 -6.44 21.82 3.55
N ALA A 214 -6.09 22.76 4.40
CA ALA A 214 -4.70 23.17 4.63
C ALA A 214 -3.95 22.28 5.63
N GLY A 215 -4.65 21.57 6.50
CA GLY A 215 -4.08 20.78 7.59
C GLY A 215 -4.59 19.35 7.68
N GLY A 216 -5.66 19.01 6.97
CA GLY A 216 -6.42 17.78 7.11
C GLY A 216 -5.94 16.60 6.26
N VAL A 217 -6.84 15.63 6.12
CA VAL A 217 -6.69 14.45 5.28
C VAL A 217 -7.53 14.67 4.01
N PRO A 218 -6.98 15.23 2.93
CA PRO A 218 -7.76 15.72 1.78
C PRO A 218 -8.51 14.63 1.02
N GLU A 219 -8.03 13.38 1.05
CA GLU A 219 -8.69 12.22 0.42
C GLU A 219 -9.61 11.46 1.38
N GLY A 220 -9.81 11.99 2.59
CA GLY A 220 -10.66 11.36 3.59
C GLY A 220 -10.13 10.04 4.09
N TYR A 221 -11.04 9.09 4.35
CA TYR A 221 -10.70 7.76 4.83
C TYR A 221 -11.04 6.69 3.78
N MET A 222 -10.46 5.52 3.99
CA MET A 222 -10.72 4.31 3.24
C MET A 222 -10.72 3.11 4.19
N VAL A 223 -11.67 2.22 4.00
CA VAL A 223 -11.71 0.93 4.71
C VAL A 223 -10.98 -0.11 3.87
N MET A 224 -10.11 -0.90 4.52
CA MET A 224 -9.53 -2.11 3.96
C MET A 224 -10.04 -3.32 4.75
N ASP A 225 -10.85 -4.15 4.10
CA ASP A 225 -11.56 -5.25 4.76
C ASP A 225 -10.64 -6.42 5.16
N PHE A 226 -9.47 -6.53 4.53
CA PHE A 226 -8.50 -7.61 4.78
C PHE A 226 -7.40 -7.24 5.79
N LEU A 227 -7.55 -6.14 6.52
CA LEU A 227 -6.68 -5.84 7.66
C LEU A 227 -7.00 -6.79 8.81
N THR A 228 -5.96 -7.40 9.39
CA THR A 228 -6.11 -8.39 10.47
C THR A 228 -6.26 -7.76 11.85
N SER A 229 -5.66 -6.57 12.07
CA SER A 229 -5.79 -5.84 13.33
C SER A 229 -7.02 -4.95 13.31
N TYR A 230 -7.85 -5.04 14.36
CA TYR A 230 -9.06 -4.23 14.53
C TYR A 230 -8.76 -2.78 14.96
N PHE A 231 -7.57 -2.51 15.45
CA PHE A 231 -7.18 -1.23 16.02
C PHE A 231 -6.12 -0.50 15.19
N ALA A 232 -5.45 -1.21 14.28
CA ALA A 232 -4.42 -0.61 13.44
C ALA A 232 -5.00 0.44 12.49
N TRP A 233 -4.31 1.56 12.36
CA TRP A 233 -4.66 2.58 11.40
C TRP A 233 -3.41 3.15 10.74
N PHE A 234 -3.55 3.56 9.50
CA PHE A 234 -2.45 4.04 8.69
C PHE A 234 -2.81 5.37 8.05
N LEU A 235 -1.86 6.27 7.97
CA LEU A 235 -2.00 7.52 7.25
C LEU A 235 -1.07 7.50 6.04
N LEU A 236 -1.65 7.42 4.82
CA LEU A 236 -0.88 7.60 3.60
C LEU A 236 -0.38 9.03 3.51
N THR A 237 0.85 9.18 3.07
CA THR A 237 1.47 10.48 2.87
C THR A 237 1.41 10.91 1.41
N SER A 238 1.81 12.16 1.15
CA SER A 238 1.97 12.68 -0.21
C SER A 238 3.18 12.09 -0.96
N ILE A 239 4.02 11.29 -0.26
CA ILE A 239 5.21 10.67 -0.85
C ILE A 239 4.81 9.30 -1.39
N ALA A 240 5.13 9.04 -2.66
CA ALA A 240 4.93 7.71 -3.25
C ALA A 240 5.94 6.73 -2.66
N GLY A 241 5.50 5.51 -2.38
CA GLY A 241 6.38 4.48 -1.82
C GLY A 241 5.77 3.09 -1.75
N LEU A 242 4.45 2.96 -1.92
CA LEU A 242 3.77 1.68 -2.07
C LEU A 242 3.53 1.41 -3.55
N ALA A 243 3.99 0.27 -4.06
CA ALA A 243 3.91 -0.09 -5.46
C ALA A 243 3.13 -1.39 -5.69
N TYR A 244 2.25 -1.35 -6.67
CA TYR A 244 1.71 -2.50 -7.36
C TYR A 244 2.38 -2.59 -8.73
N MET A 245 3.23 -3.58 -8.93
CA MET A 245 3.92 -3.81 -10.20
C MET A 245 3.28 -4.97 -10.94
N GLU A 246 2.60 -4.66 -12.04
CA GLU A 246 1.97 -5.65 -12.89
C GLU A 246 2.96 -6.14 -13.95
N ARG A 247 3.24 -7.45 -13.95
CA ARG A 247 4.10 -8.11 -14.94
C ARG A 247 3.29 -8.76 -16.04
N ILE A 248 2.29 -9.55 -15.64
CA ILE A 248 1.33 -10.21 -16.53
C ILE A 248 -0.05 -9.93 -15.94
N PRO A 249 -0.93 -9.24 -16.67
CA PRO A 249 -2.29 -9.02 -16.25
C PRO A 249 -3.05 -10.36 -16.14
N PHE A 250 -4.23 -10.35 -15.54
CA PHE A 250 -5.05 -11.54 -15.45
C PHE A 250 -5.39 -12.09 -16.83
N GLU A 251 -4.95 -13.30 -17.10
CA GLU A 251 -5.18 -14.05 -18.35
C GLU A 251 -5.90 -15.36 -18.05
N THR A 252 -6.73 -15.80 -18.98
CA THR A 252 -7.41 -17.09 -18.90
C THR A 252 -7.11 -17.93 -20.13
N ASP A 253 -6.90 -19.23 -19.91
CA ASP A 253 -6.65 -20.19 -20.97
C ASP A 253 -7.53 -21.42 -20.76
N MET A 254 -7.97 -22.04 -21.85
CA MET A 254 -8.84 -23.20 -21.85
C MET A 254 -8.28 -24.26 -22.79
N GLN A 255 -8.19 -25.49 -22.29
CA GLN A 255 -7.69 -26.64 -23.05
C GLN A 255 -8.45 -27.90 -22.70
N VAL A 256 -8.65 -28.79 -23.66
CA VAL A 256 -9.16 -30.13 -23.42
C VAL A 256 -7.98 -31.01 -23.04
N ASP A 257 -8.09 -31.70 -21.92
CA ASP A 257 -7.10 -32.69 -21.49
C ASP A 257 -7.21 -33.96 -22.35
N PHE A 258 -6.11 -34.36 -22.96
CA PHE A 258 -6.07 -35.53 -23.83
C PHE A 258 -6.34 -36.85 -23.09
N VAL A 259 -6.05 -36.93 -21.81
CA VAL A 259 -6.16 -38.20 -21.03
C VAL A 259 -7.58 -38.39 -20.48
N THR A 260 -8.21 -37.28 -20.04
CA THR A 260 -9.51 -37.35 -19.34
C THR A 260 -10.67 -36.81 -20.16
N ASP A 261 -10.42 -36.21 -21.33
CA ASP A 261 -11.38 -35.46 -22.16
C ASP A 261 -12.09 -34.32 -21.41
N ASN A 262 -11.58 -33.91 -20.25
CA ASN A 262 -12.14 -32.82 -19.48
C ASN A 262 -11.72 -31.46 -20.06
N LEU A 263 -12.62 -30.49 -20.00
CA LEU A 263 -12.28 -29.10 -20.31
C LEU A 263 -11.63 -28.46 -19.11
N LEU A 264 -10.35 -28.12 -19.22
CA LEU A 264 -9.57 -27.43 -18.19
C LEU A 264 -9.60 -25.92 -18.47
N THR A 265 -9.95 -25.15 -17.47
CA THR A 265 -9.87 -23.69 -17.52
C THR A 265 -8.93 -23.25 -16.41
N LYS A 266 -7.96 -22.40 -16.74
CA LYS A 266 -7.02 -21.81 -15.77
C LYS A 266 -7.00 -20.30 -15.91
N GLY A 267 -6.82 -19.63 -14.77
CA GLY A 267 -6.42 -18.24 -14.70
C GLY A 267 -4.95 -18.14 -14.32
N TYR A 268 -4.29 -17.11 -14.78
CA TYR A 268 -2.90 -16.81 -14.47
C TYR A 268 -2.69 -15.32 -14.39
N GLU A 269 -1.96 -14.87 -13.40
CA GLU A 269 -1.47 -13.50 -13.32
C GLU A 269 -0.11 -13.47 -12.62
N ARG A 270 0.68 -12.43 -12.87
CA ARG A 270 1.98 -12.24 -12.25
C ARG A 270 2.18 -10.78 -11.88
N TYR A 271 2.42 -10.52 -10.61
CA TYR A 271 2.59 -9.17 -10.07
C TYR A 271 3.42 -9.16 -8.80
N SER A 272 3.76 -7.98 -8.32
CA SER A 272 4.26 -7.76 -6.95
C SER A 272 3.53 -6.60 -6.28
N LEU A 273 3.27 -6.75 -5.00
CA LEU A 273 2.78 -5.72 -4.09
C LEU A 273 3.81 -5.53 -2.99
N SER A 274 4.43 -4.37 -2.96
CA SER A 274 5.56 -4.08 -2.07
C SER A 274 5.71 -2.59 -1.83
N TYR A 275 6.79 -2.22 -1.19
CA TYR A 275 7.15 -0.83 -0.95
C TYR A 275 8.58 -0.55 -1.42
N PHE A 276 8.85 0.71 -1.78
CA PHE A 276 10.17 1.21 -2.13
C PHE A 276 10.55 2.49 -1.38
N ASN A 277 9.64 2.99 -0.54
CA ASN A 277 9.90 4.13 0.33
C ASN A 277 9.00 4.07 1.56
N TRP A 278 9.58 3.91 2.73
CA TRP A 278 8.87 3.83 4.00
C TRP A 278 8.12 5.13 4.36
N ARG A 279 8.53 6.27 3.80
CA ARG A 279 7.89 7.57 4.03
C ARG A 279 6.49 7.69 3.42
N ALA A 280 6.07 6.69 2.63
CA ALA A 280 4.72 6.64 2.06
C ALA A 280 3.62 6.47 3.09
N ILE A 281 3.94 5.90 4.25
CA ILE A 281 2.97 5.65 5.32
C ILE A 281 3.46 6.13 6.67
N PHE A 282 2.51 6.49 7.52
CA PHE A 282 2.68 6.57 8.97
C PHE A 282 1.74 5.53 9.59
N ALA A 283 2.27 4.63 10.39
CA ALA A 283 1.53 3.51 10.96
C ALA A 283 1.31 3.70 12.46
N ASN A 284 0.17 3.27 12.95
CA ASN A 284 -0.10 3.13 14.38
C ASN A 284 -0.78 1.77 14.59
N LEU A 285 -0.17 0.93 15.41
CA LEU A 285 -0.50 -0.48 15.57
C LEU A 285 -0.85 -0.80 17.03
N PRO A 286 -1.90 -0.18 17.61
CA PRO A 286 -2.27 -0.48 18.99
C PRO A 286 -2.68 -1.95 19.09
N THR A 287 -2.36 -2.53 20.25
CA THR A 287 -2.83 -3.86 20.67
C THR A 287 -4.00 -3.68 21.61
N ALA A 288 -4.93 -4.63 21.60
CA ALA A 288 -6.08 -4.64 22.50
C ALA A 288 -5.67 -4.66 23.98
#